data_f47b17dc34fc93f5cfff1b8ca2c7a1bc
#
_entry.id   f47b17dc34fc93f5cfff1b8ca2c7a1bc
#
_cell.length_a   1.000
_cell.length_b   1.000
_cell.length_c   1.000
_cell.angle_alpha   90.00
_cell.angle_beta   90.00
_cell.angle_gamma   90.00
#
_symmetry.space_group_name_H-M   'P 1'
#
loop_
_entity.id
_entity.type
_entity.pdbx_description
1 polymer ?
#
loop_
_entity_poly.entity_id
_entity_poly.type
_entity_poly.pdbx_seq_one_letter_code
_entity_poly.pdbx_strand_id
1 'polypeptide(L)'
;MTLRVAIVHAHPLFRVGLRAAISDHGRDLEIAGEADSLESAAALLAGARPEVVVLDSSLPGTGGLSALRELLRRHPGCRVLVLSSQMAEDFAAEAFAAGAMGYTGKDGNADEIILAIREVGAGQRYLSPKLAVERVNRHLLDRPAGDRAPLDVLSAREREVFRLLVLGCSNEDVAERLRISRRTVETHRSRILKKLRVHSAVELLRLAARHGLIES
;
A
#
# COMPACT_ATOMS: atom_id res chain seq x y z
N MET A 1 10.96 -15.62 25.85
CA MET A 1 10.31 -16.41 24.79
C MET A 1 10.82 -15.88 23.47
N THR A 2 11.24 -16.74 22.56
CA THR A 2 11.74 -16.34 21.25
C THR A 2 10.55 -16.33 20.29
N LEU A 3 10.34 -15.20 19.59
CA LEU A 3 9.26 -15.01 18.63
C LEU A 3 9.60 -15.69 17.30
N ARG A 4 8.77 -16.60 16.84
CA ARG A 4 8.99 -17.37 15.61
C ARG A 4 8.45 -16.65 14.38
N VAL A 5 9.32 -16.36 13.41
CA VAL A 5 9.05 -15.53 12.24
C VAL A 5 9.20 -16.34 10.96
N ALA A 6 8.21 -16.32 10.07
CA ALA A 6 8.33 -16.82 8.70
C ALA A 6 8.54 -15.65 7.73
N ILE A 7 9.41 -15.85 6.74
CA ILE A 7 9.69 -14.87 5.68
C ILE A 7 9.09 -15.39 4.38
N VAL A 8 8.15 -14.63 3.80
CA VAL A 8 7.50 -14.96 2.54
C VAL A 8 7.79 -13.86 1.52
N HIS A 9 8.79 -14.08 0.66
CA HIS A 9 9.26 -13.08 -0.30
C HIS A 9 9.87 -13.75 -1.53
N ALA A 10 9.47 -13.33 -2.76
CA ALA A 10 9.91 -13.95 -4.00
C ALA A 10 11.44 -13.79 -4.26
N HIS A 11 11.99 -12.60 -3.93
CA HIS A 11 13.38 -12.30 -4.25
C HIS A 11 14.36 -12.92 -3.23
N PRO A 12 15.27 -13.82 -3.65
CA PRO A 12 16.22 -14.48 -2.74
C PRO A 12 17.11 -13.51 -1.97
N LEU A 13 17.60 -12.45 -2.64
CA LEU A 13 18.49 -11.47 -2.01
C LEU A 13 17.80 -10.73 -0.86
N PHE A 14 16.50 -10.43 -1.00
CA PHE A 14 15.73 -9.80 0.05
C PHE A 14 15.56 -10.73 1.26
N ARG A 15 15.30 -12.03 1.03
CA ARG A 15 15.23 -13.01 2.12
C ARG A 15 16.57 -13.14 2.86
N VAL A 16 17.69 -13.17 2.12
CA VAL A 16 19.05 -13.17 2.71
C VAL A 16 19.27 -11.93 3.58
N GLY A 17 18.94 -10.73 3.07
CA GLY A 17 19.09 -9.48 3.82
C GLY A 17 18.22 -9.45 5.08
N LEU A 18 16.96 -9.90 4.99
CA LEU A 18 16.05 -9.93 6.13
C LEU A 18 16.49 -10.94 7.18
N ARG A 19 16.99 -12.11 6.77
CA ARG A 19 17.58 -13.09 7.66
C ARG A 19 18.80 -12.54 8.39
N ALA A 20 19.71 -11.86 7.69
CA ALA A 20 20.87 -11.21 8.31
C ALA A 20 20.42 -10.17 9.35
N ALA A 21 19.47 -9.30 8.98
CA ALA A 21 18.92 -8.30 9.89
C ALA A 21 18.31 -8.91 11.16
N ILE A 22 17.54 -9.99 11.02
CA ILE A 22 16.97 -10.72 12.16
C ILE A 22 18.07 -11.34 13.03
N SER A 23 19.09 -11.95 12.42
CA SER A 23 20.21 -12.56 13.16
C SER A 23 21.05 -11.54 13.94
N ASP A 24 21.30 -10.37 13.35
CA ASP A 24 22.18 -9.36 13.92
C ASP A 24 21.50 -8.51 14.99
N HIS A 25 20.20 -8.20 14.81
CA HIS A 25 19.47 -7.25 15.66
C HIS A 25 18.32 -7.87 16.47
N GLY A 26 17.93 -9.09 16.15
CA GLY A 26 16.75 -9.76 16.70
C GLY A 26 17.07 -10.96 17.59
N ARG A 27 17.85 -10.79 18.67
CA ARG A 27 18.22 -11.90 19.61
C ARG A 27 17.00 -12.62 20.22
N ASP A 28 15.85 -11.98 20.19
CA ASP A 28 14.55 -12.47 20.65
C ASP A 28 13.69 -13.05 19.50
N LEU A 29 14.22 -13.08 18.27
CA LEU A 29 13.54 -13.57 17.07
C LEU A 29 14.21 -14.85 16.55
N GLU A 30 13.40 -15.78 16.07
CA GLU A 30 13.83 -17.03 15.42
C GLU A 30 13.17 -17.17 14.06
N ILE A 31 13.94 -17.47 13.02
CA ILE A 31 13.40 -17.73 11.70
C ILE A 31 12.86 -19.16 11.66
N ALA A 32 11.54 -19.28 11.64
CA ALA A 32 10.83 -20.55 11.53
C ALA A 32 10.91 -21.15 10.12
N GLY A 33 11.20 -20.33 9.12
CA GLY A 33 11.42 -20.76 7.74
C GLY A 33 11.21 -19.65 6.73
N GLU A 34 11.50 -19.95 5.47
CA GLU A 34 11.39 -19.04 4.33
C GLU A 34 10.54 -19.67 3.21
N ALA A 35 9.82 -18.84 2.48
CA ALA A 35 9.04 -19.22 1.31
C ALA A 35 9.18 -18.15 0.22
N ASP A 36 9.08 -18.56 -1.04
CA ASP A 36 9.20 -17.68 -2.21
C ASP A 36 7.88 -17.50 -2.98
N SER A 37 6.87 -18.25 -2.58
CA SER A 37 5.55 -18.29 -3.21
C SER A 37 4.45 -18.52 -2.15
N LEU A 38 3.19 -18.29 -2.53
CA LEU A 38 2.07 -18.59 -1.64
C LEU A 38 1.92 -20.09 -1.36
N GLU A 39 2.29 -20.93 -2.32
CA GLU A 39 2.22 -22.38 -2.19
C GLU A 39 3.24 -22.90 -1.17
N SER A 40 4.53 -22.51 -1.32
CA SER A 40 5.57 -22.86 -0.36
C SER A 40 5.32 -22.26 1.03
N ALA A 41 4.71 -21.05 1.10
CA ALA A 41 4.29 -20.46 2.35
C ALA A 41 3.21 -21.30 3.07
N ALA A 42 2.21 -21.80 2.35
CA ALA A 42 1.17 -22.64 2.94
C ALA A 42 1.73 -23.92 3.56
N ALA A 43 2.68 -24.57 2.86
CA ALA A 43 3.36 -25.76 3.38
C ALA A 43 4.21 -25.44 4.63
N LEU A 44 4.95 -24.32 4.60
CA LEU A 44 5.75 -23.84 5.72
C LEU A 44 4.88 -23.56 6.95
N LEU A 45 3.79 -22.85 6.81
CA LEU A 45 2.92 -22.44 7.92
C LEU A 45 2.25 -23.64 8.59
N ALA A 46 1.87 -24.66 7.82
CA ALA A 46 1.29 -25.88 8.36
C ALA A 46 2.26 -26.67 9.27
N GLY A 47 3.57 -26.68 8.92
CA GLY A 47 4.58 -27.38 9.68
C GLY A 47 5.22 -26.54 10.80
N ALA A 48 5.67 -25.34 10.47
CA ALA A 48 6.50 -24.53 11.36
C ALA A 48 5.71 -23.70 12.39
N ARG A 49 4.43 -23.41 12.14
CA ARG A 49 3.55 -22.61 13.02
C ARG A 49 4.21 -21.32 13.52
N PRO A 50 4.65 -20.40 12.65
CA PRO A 50 5.23 -19.13 13.07
C PRO A 50 4.17 -18.26 13.73
N GLU A 51 4.61 -17.36 14.62
CA GLU A 51 3.74 -16.38 15.28
C GLU A 51 3.55 -15.13 14.41
N VAL A 52 4.59 -14.78 13.62
CA VAL A 52 4.57 -13.66 12.68
C VAL A 52 4.97 -14.14 11.30
N VAL A 53 4.26 -13.69 10.28
CA VAL A 53 4.59 -13.86 8.87
C VAL A 53 4.94 -12.50 8.27
N VAL A 54 6.16 -12.35 7.80
CA VAL A 54 6.61 -11.20 7.01
C VAL A 54 6.31 -11.49 5.55
N LEU A 55 5.30 -10.82 5.00
CA LEU A 55 4.74 -11.09 3.68
C LEU A 55 5.03 -9.99 2.67
N ASP A 56 5.65 -10.33 1.56
CA ASP A 56 5.79 -9.44 0.40
C ASP A 56 4.42 -9.20 -0.27
N SER A 57 4.02 -7.93 -0.40
CA SER A 57 2.79 -7.54 -1.11
C SER A 57 2.84 -7.81 -2.62
N SER A 58 4.02 -8.10 -3.20
CA SER A 58 4.23 -8.26 -4.64
C SER A 58 4.62 -9.70 -5.02
N LEU A 59 4.12 -10.70 -4.30
CA LEU A 59 4.36 -12.11 -4.67
C LEU A 59 3.84 -12.41 -6.08
N PRO A 60 4.63 -13.08 -6.94
CA PRO A 60 4.22 -13.46 -8.29
C PRO A 60 2.95 -14.33 -8.27
N GLY A 61 2.10 -14.16 -9.28
CA GLY A 61 0.86 -14.92 -9.42
C GLY A 61 -0.29 -14.46 -8.51
N THR A 62 -0.04 -13.49 -7.62
CA THR A 62 -1.05 -12.92 -6.74
C THR A 62 -1.11 -11.40 -6.95
N GLY A 63 -2.28 -10.87 -7.30
CA GLY A 63 -2.45 -9.41 -7.45
C GLY A 63 -2.56 -8.71 -6.08
N GLY A 64 -1.65 -7.77 -5.79
CA GLY A 64 -1.73 -6.92 -4.61
C GLY A 64 -1.87 -7.69 -3.29
N LEU A 65 -2.99 -7.50 -2.57
CA LEU A 65 -3.24 -8.14 -1.27
C LEU A 65 -3.94 -9.51 -1.34
N SER A 66 -4.02 -10.13 -2.51
CA SER A 66 -4.67 -11.44 -2.67
C SER A 66 -3.91 -12.53 -1.91
N ALA A 67 -2.56 -12.46 -1.89
CA ALA A 67 -1.73 -13.37 -1.10
C ALA A 67 -2.04 -13.28 0.40
N LEU A 68 -2.19 -12.06 0.92
CA LEU A 68 -2.56 -11.82 2.31
C LEU A 68 -3.92 -12.47 2.65
N ARG A 69 -4.95 -12.21 1.83
CA ARG A 69 -6.29 -12.76 2.05
C ARG A 69 -6.29 -14.28 2.03
N GLU A 70 -5.60 -14.88 1.05
CA GLU A 70 -5.52 -16.33 0.91
C GLU A 70 -4.74 -16.97 2.07
N LEU A 71 -3.63 -16.35 2.50
CA LEU A 71 -2.85 -16.80 3.63
C LEU A 71 -3.68 -16.79 4.92
N LEU A 72 -4.36 -15.69 5.22
CA LEU A 72 -5.21 -15.55 6.42
C LEU A 72 -6.44 -16.46 6.38
N ARG A 73 -7.00 -16.72 5.17
CA ARG A 73 -8.10 -17.68 5.02
C ARG A 73 -7.67 -19.10 5.42
N ARG A 74 -6.45 -19.50 5.05
CA ARG A 74 -5.89 -20.84 5.39
C ARG A 74 -5.35 -20.92 6.81
N HIS A 75 -4.81 -19.81 7.32
CA HIS A 75 -4.16 -19.73 8.61
C HIS A 75 -4.65 -18.51 9.40
N PRO A 76 -5.91 -18.52 9.91
CA PRO A 76 -6.55 -17.35 10.53
C PRO A 76 -5.89 -16.91 11.84
N GLY A 77 -5.05 -17.75 12.45
CA GLY A 77 -4.29 -17.41 13.66
C GLY A 77 -2.95 -16.71 13.40
N CYS A 78 -2.51 -16.55 12.15
CA CYS A 78 -1.25 -15.90 11.81
C CYS A 78 -1.36 -14.38 11.94
N ARG A 79 -0.33 -13.76 12.52
CA ARG A 79 -0.14 -12.32 12.49
C ARG A 79 0.74 -11.96 11.31
N VAL A 80 0.23 -11.11 10.42
CA VAL A 80 0.93 -10.78 9.16
C VAL A 80 1.41 -9.35 9.18
N LEU A 81 2.74 -9.18 8.99
CA LEU A 81 3.39 -7.92 8.65
C LEU A 81 3.57 -7.86 7.14
N VAL A 82 2.94 -6.91 6.48
CA VAL A 82 3.07 -6.69 5.04
C VAL A 82 4.28 -5.80 4.76
N LEU A 83 5.18 -6.27 3.88
CA LEU A 83 6.26 -5.48 3.28
C LEU A 83 5.85 -5.03 1.88
N SER A 84 5.93 -3.74 1.60
CA SER A 84 5.50 -3.19 0.32
C SER A 84 6.46 -2.13 -0.23
N SER A 85 6.58 -2.07 -1.56
CA SER A 85 7.19 -0.93 -2.25
C SER A 85 6.18 0.21 -2.44
N GLN A 86 4.89 -0.04 -2.22
CA GLN A 86 3.84 0.97 -2.32
C GLN A 86 3.59 1.58 -0.95
N MET A 87 4.16 2.75 -0.71
CA MET A 87 3.98 3.50 0.53
C MET A 87 2.83 4.50 0.35
N ALA A 88 1.61 3.99 0.13
CA ALA A 88 0.38 4.78 0.00
C ALA A 88 -0.62 4.39 1.09
N GLU A 89 -1.28 5.38 1.69
CA GLU A 89 -2.24 5.16 2.78
C GLU A 89 -3.41 4.27 2.38
N ASP A 90 -3.95 4.45 1.16
CA ASP A 90 -5.06 3.64 0.66
C ASP A 90 -4.69 2.16 0.62
N PHE A 91 -3.46 1.85 0.17
CA PHE A 91 -2.98 0.47 0.10
C PHE A 91 -2.72 -0.12 1.50
N ALA A 92 -2.18 0.68 2.43
CA ALA A 92 -2.03 0.28 3.82
C ALA A 92 -3.40 0.03 4.49
N ALA A 93 -4.38 0.92 4.26
CA ALA A 93 -5.75 0.76 4.75
C ALA A 93 -6.40 -0.52 4.22
N GLU A 94 -6.24 -0.83 2.92
CA GLU A 94 -6.70 -2.08 2.33
C GLU A 94 -6.02 -3.30 2.94
N ALA A 95 -4.71 -3.23 3.25
CA ALA A 95 -3.98 -4.30 3.91
C ALA A 95 -4.54 -4.58 5.32
N PHE A 96 -4.78 -3.53 6.11
CA PHE A 96 -5.41 -3.67 7.43
C PHE A 96 -6.84 -4.19 7.34
N ALA A 97 -7.63 -3.73 6.37
CA ALA A 97 -8.98 -4.24 6.13
C ALA A 97 -8.98 -5.71 5.70
N ALA A 98 -7.92 -6.16 5.01
CA ALA A 98 -7.72 -7.56 4.63
C ALA A 98 -7.18 -8.43 5.79
N GLY A 99 -6.88 -7.83 6.96
CA GLY A 99 -6.46 -8.54 8.16
C GLY A 99 -4.97 -8.48 8.48
N ALA A 100 -4.18 -7.63 7.81
CA ALA A 100 -2.80 -7.39 8.22
C ALA A 100 -2.75 -6.81 9.64
N MET A 101 -1.74 -7.21 10.41
CA MET A 101 -1.44 -6.63 11.71
C MET A 101 -0.39 -5.52 11.61
N GLY A 102 0.46 -5.55 10.58
CA GLY A 102 1.45 -4.52 10.34
C GLY A 102 1.63 -4.21 8.86
N TYR A 103 2.10 -2.97 8.58
CA TYR A 103 2.44 -2.51 7.24
C TYR A 103 3.69 -1.63 7.28
N THR A 104 4.72 -1.98 6.51
CA THR A 104 5.96 -1.20 6.39
C THR A 104 6.55 -1.28 4.99
N GLY A 105 7.49 -0.36 4.69
CA GLY A 105 8.18 -0.26 3.41
C GLY A 105 9.30 -1.27 3.26
N LYS A 106 9.54 -1.72 2.02
CA LYS A 106 10.74 -2.50 1.67
C LYS A 106 12.02 -1.67 1.70
N ASP A 107 11.90 -0.33 1.66
CA ASP A 107 12.97 0.65 1.75
C ASP A 107 13.27 1.09 3.20
N GLY A 108 12.58 0.51 4.18
CA GLY A 108 12.84 0.69 5.60
C GLY A 108 14.21 0.15 6.02
N ASN A 109 14.79 0.72 7.09
CA ASN A 109 16.00 0.16 7.66
C ASN A 109 15.71 -1.13 8.45
N ALA A 110 16.76 -1.89 8.77
CA ALA A 110 16.63 -3.15 9.50
C ALA A 110 15.90 -2.98 10.85
N ASP A 111 16.26 -1.92 11.60
CA ASP A 111 15.67 -1.66 12.92
C ASP A 111 14.17 -1.42 12.86
N GLU A 112 13.69 -0.70 11.83
CA GLU A 112 12.26 -0.47 11.59
C GLU A 112 11.51 -1.79 11.35
N ILE A 113 12.07 -2.67 10.51
CA ILE A 113 11.46 -3.97 10.21
C ILE A 113 11.45 -4.86 11.45
N ILE A 114 12.54 -4.88 12.21
CA ILE A 114 12.64 -5.67 13.47
C ILE A 114 11.64 -5.16 14.50
N LEU A 115 11.52 -3.84 14.66
CA LEU A 115 10.51 -3.23 15.53
C LEU A 115 9.10 -3.63 15.09
N ALA A 116 8.80 -3.55 13.78
CA ALA A 116 7.51 -3.93 13.24
C ALA A 116 7.18 -5.42 13.53
N ILE A 117 8.16 -6.31 13.38
CA ILE A 117 8.00 -7.74 13.71
C ILE A 117 7.65 -7.93 15.19
N ARG A 118 8.34 -7.22 16.10
CA ARG A 118 8.09 -7.29 17.55
C ARG A 118 6.69 -6.80 17.92
N GLU A 119 6.30 -5.63 17.41
CA GLU A 119 4.98 -5.05 17.65
C GLU A 119 3.86 -5.99 17.19
N VAL A 120 3.99 -6.50 15.95
CA VAL A 120 3.04 -7.47 15.40
C VAL A 120 3.05 -8.77 16.23
N GLY A 121 4.22 -9.24 16.65
CA GLY A 121 4.38 -10.40 17.52
C GLY A 121 3.73 -10.22 18.90
N ALA A 122 3.76 -9.00 19.43
CA ALA A 122 3.05 -8.65 20.67
C ALA A 122 1.53 -8.48 20.47
N GLY A 123 1.01 -8.64 19.25
CA GLY A 123 -0.40 -8.44 18.93
C GLY A 123 -0.79 -6.97 18.71
N GLN A 124 0.19 -6.07 18.62
CA GLN A 124 -0.03 -4.65 18.36
C GLN A 124 -0.08 -4.38 16.86
N ARG A 125 -0.85 -3.37 16.45
CA ARG A 125 -0.85 -2.91 15.07
C ARG A 125 0.36 -2.01 14.81
N TYR A 126 1.05 -2.26 13.72
CA TYR A 126 2.20 -1.47 13.30
C TYR A 126 1.95 -0.79 11.95
N LEU A 127 2.16 0.51 11.88
CA LEU A 127 2.19 1.28 10.64
C LEU A 127 3.53 2.01 10.55
N SER A 128 4.22 1.89 9.40
CA SER A 128 5.49 2.61 9.17
C SER A 128 5.37 4.09 9.54
N PRO A 129 6.33 4.63 10.32
CA PRO A 129 6.36 6.05 10.69
C PRO A 129 6.27 6.98 9.48
N LYS A 130 6.83 6.59 8.34
CA LYS A 130 6.77 7.35 7.08
C LYS A 130 5.32 7.61 6.65
N LEU A 131 4.45 6.60 6.70
CA LEU A 131 3.02 6.74 6.41
C LEU A 131 2.27 7.48 7.53
N ALA A 132 2.66 7.25 8.78
CA ALA A 132 2.05 7.93 9.92
C ALA A 132 2.30 9.45 9.86
N VAL A 133 3.51 9.87 9.49
CA VAL A 133 3.88 11.29 9.31
C VAL A 133 3.11 11.91 8.13
N GLU A 134 2.99 11.22 7.00
CA GLU A 134 2.19 11.69 5.87
C GLU A 134 0.72 11.90 6.27
N ARG A 135 0.17 10.99 7.05
CA ARG A 135 -1.20 11.10 7.58
C ARG A 135 -1.36 12.28 8.54
N VAL A 136 -0.40 12.48 9.44
CA VAL A 136 -0.39 13.64 10.37
C VAL A 136 -0.23 14.94 9.58
N ASN A 137 0.69 15.02 8.63
CA ASN A 137 0.87 16.19 7.79
C ASN A 137 -0.39 16.50 6.97
N ARG A 138 -1.06 15.46 6.42
CA ARG A 138 -2.34 15.63 5.72
C ARG A 138 -3.41 16.18 6.67
N HIS A 139 -3.53 15.66 7.91
CA HIS A 139 -4.47 16.15 8.92
C HIS A 139 -4.12 17.53 9.45
N LEU A 140 -2.85 17.90 9.54
CA LEU A 140 -2.42 19.26 9.94
C LEU A 140 -2.59 20.27 8.81
N LEU A 141 -2.52 19.82 7.56
CA LEU A 141 -2.81 20.63 6.37
C LEU A 141 -4.31 20.64 6.04
N ASP A 142 -5.07 19.66 6.48
CA ASP A 142 -6.53 19.61 6.41
C ASP A 142 -7.10 20.50 7.52
N ARG A 143 -7.43 21.73 7.16
CA ARG A 143 -8.26 22.66 7.94
C ARG A 143 -9.65 22.05 8.23
N PRO A 144 -10.38 22.57 9.25
CA PRO A 144 -11.49 21.87 9.90
C PRO A 144 -12.64 21.52 8.96
N ALA A 145 -13.33 20.45 9.33
CA ALA A 145 -14.51 19.84 8.75
C ALA A 145 -15.37 20.75 7.84
N GLY A 146 -15.11 20.69 6.54
CA GLY A 146 -15.87 21.40 5.50
C GLY A 146 -15.41 21.07 4.09
N ASP A 147 -14.13 20.84 3.89
CA ASP A 147 -13.56 20.51 2.58
C ASP A 147 -12.91 19.13 2.60
N ARG A 148 -13.70 18.10 2.31
CA ARG A 148 -13.13 16.82 1.78
C ARG A 148 -12.30 17.21 0.58
N ALA A 149 -11.02 16.72 0.52
CA ALA A 149 -10.19 16.98 -0.66
C ALA A 149 -11.01 16.65 -1.91
N PRO A 150 -11.21 17.59 -2.84
CA PRO A 150 -12.14 17.39 -3.96
C PRO A 150 -11.87 16.13 -4.76
N LEU A 151 -10.66 15.56 -4.65
CA LEU A 151 -10.25 14.37 -5.37
C LEU A 151 -10.61 13.04 -4.70
N ASP A 152 -11.04 13.04 -3.43
CA ASP A 152 -11.38 11.80 -2.70
C ASP A 152 -12.63 11.10 -3.28
N VAL A 153 -13.47 11.88 -3.97
CA VAL A 153 -14.65 11.35 -4.67
C VAL A 153 -14.32 10.69 -6.02
N LEU A 154 -13.07 10.82 -6.50
CA LEU A 154 -12.63 10.26 -7.76
C LEU A 154 -12.05 8.85 -7.56
N SER A 155 -12.40 7.93 -8.47
CA SER A 155 -11.72 6.63 -8.54
C SER A 155 -10.24 6.80 -8.95
N ALA A 156 -9.41 5.77 -8.74
CA ALA A 156 -8.00 5.79 -9.15
C ALA A 156 -7.84 6.19 -10.63
N ARG A 157 -8.68 5.63 -11.52
CA ARG A 157 -8.65 5.92 -12.96
C ARG A 157 -9.10 7.34 -13.28
N GLU A 158 -10.10 7.85 -12.58
CA GLU A 158 -10.56 9.23 -12.71
C GLU A 158 -9.49 10.22 -12.22
N ARG A 159 -8.73 9.89 -11.19
CA ARG A 159 -7.58 10.70 -10.73
C ARG A 159 -6.45 10.78 -11.75
N GLU A 160 -6.13 9.68 -12.43
CA GLU A 160 -5.13 9.68 -13.52
C GLU A 160 -5.57 10.58 -14.67
N VAL A 161 -6.81 10.44 -15.12
CA VAL A 161 -7.39 11.30 -16.17
C VAL A 161 -7.40 12.77 -15.73
N PHE A 162 -7.85 13.07 -14.50
CA PHE A 162 -7.85 14.40 -13.92
C PHE A 162 -6.47 15.05 -13.96
N ARG A 163 -5.42 14.35 -13.49
CA ARG A 163 -4.04 14.87 -13.49
C ARG A 163 -3.58 15.30 -14.89
N LEU A 164 -3.85 14.49 -15.90
CA LEU A 164 -3.45 14.81 -17.28
C LEU A 164 -4.25 15.98 -17.83
N LEU A 165 -5.55 16.09 -17.51
CA LEU A 165 -6.39 17.21 -17.93
C LEU A 165 -5.94 18.55 -17.33
N VAL A 166 -5.56 18.58 -16.04
CA VAL A 166 -5.09 19.81 -15.38
C VAL A 166 -3.67 20.18 -15.81
N LEU A 167 -2.88 19.26 -16.35
CA LEU A 167 -1.61 19.53 -17.02
C LEU A 167 -1.79 20.05 -18.46
N GLY A 168 -3.02 20.28 -18.91
CA GLY A 168 -3.32 20.83 -20.23
C GLY A 168 -3.34 19.79 -21.36
N CYS A 169 -3.29 18.50 -21.06
CA CYS A 169 -3.38 17.44 -22.08
C CYS A 169 -4.77 17.44 -22.74
N SER A 170 -4.80 17.30 -24.06
CA SER A 170 -6.04 17.09 -24.82
C SER A 170 -6.63 15.69 -24.55
N ASN A 171 -7.87 15.47 -24.93
CA ASN A 171 -8.48 14.14 -24.80
C ASN A 171 -7.73 13.08 -25.62
N GLU A 172 -7.12 13.46 -26.73
CA GLU A 172 -6.26 12.62 -27.56
C GLU A 172 -4.98 12.23 -26.82
N ASP A 173 -4.28 13.20 -26.23
CA ASP A 173 -3.04 12.96 -25.46
C ASP A 173 -3.31 12.04 -24.26
N VAL A 174 -4.44 12.26 -23.57
CA VAL A 174 -4.85 11.42 -22.44
C VAL A 174 -5.16 9.99 -22.90
N ALA A 175 -5.85 9.85 -24.03
CA ALA A 175 -6.20 8.55 -24.60
C ALA A 175 -4.93 7.76 -24.96
N GLU A 176 -3.96 8.39 -25.59
CA GLU A 176 -2.68 7.80 -25.97
C GLU A 176 -1.86 7.38 -24.74
N ARG A 177 -1.65 8.31 -23.80
CA ARG A 177 -0.85 8.05 -22.56
C ARG A 177 -1.44 6.95 -21.70
N LEU A 178 -2.76 6.89 -21.60
CA LEU A 178 -3.45 5.92 -20.76
C LEU A 178 -3.85 4.64 -21.51
N ARG A 179 -3.56 4.56 -22.82
CA ARG A 179 -3.91 3.45 -23.73
C ARG A 179 -5.39 3.08 -23.67
N ILE A 180 -6.26 4.09 -23.76
CA ILE A 180 -7.73 3.94 -23.79
C ILE A 180 -8.31 4.71 -24.97
N SER A 181 -9.58 4.46 -25.31
CA SER A 181 -10.22 5.20 -26.39
C SER A 181 -10.52 6.66 -25.96
N ARG A 182 -10.51 7.59 -26.93
CA ARG A 182 -10.96 8.97 -26.69
C ARG A 182 -12.35 9.03 -26.07
N ARG A 183 -13.28 8.17 -26.50
CA ARG A 183 -14.64 8.05 -25.94
C ARG A 183 -14.60 7.67 -24.45
N THR A 184 -13.66 6.82 -24.05
CA THR A 184 -13.44 6.45 -22.64
C THR A 184 -12.95 7.63 -21.83
N VAL A 185 -12.03 8.44 -22.38
CA VAL A 185 -11.56 9.68 -21.74
C VAL A 185 -12.72 10.68 -21.54
N GLU A 186 -13.54 10.89 -22.57
CA GLU A 186 -14.73 11.76 -22.49
C GLU A 186 -15.72 11.30 -21.39
N THR A 187 -15.90 9.98 -21.27
CA THR A 187 -16.73 9.40 -20.22
C THR A 187 -16.15 9.69 -18.82
N HIS A 188 -14.84 9.48 -18.63
CA HIS A 188 -14.17 9.79 -17.37
C HIS A 188 -14.24 11.29 -17.06
N ARG A 189 -13.96 12.15 -18.05
CA ARG A 189 -14.06 13.60 -17.91
C ARG A 189 -15.44 14.05 -17.43
N SER A 190 -16.50 13.53 -18.06
CA SER A 190 -17.89 13.83 -17.65
C SER A 190 -18.17 13.43 -16.21
N ARG A 191 -17.71 12.23 -15.80
CA ARG A 191 -17.84 11.74 -14.41
C ARG A 191 -17.05 12.60 -13.42
N ILE A 192 -15.83 13.00 -13.77
CA ILE A 192 -14.98 13.88 -12.96
C ILE A 192 -15.68 15.21 -12.73
N LEU A 193 -16.14 15.89 -13.79
CA LEU A 193 -16.83 17.17 -13.69
C LEU A 193 -18.07 17.06 -12.78
N LYS A 194 -18.88 16.01 -12.95
CA LYS A 194 -20.05 15.74 -12.12
C LYS A 194 -19.70 15.50 -10.66
N LYS A 195 -18.70 14.68 -10.37
CA LYS A 195 -18.27 14.35 -9.01
C LYS A 195 -17.66 15.54 -8.29
N LEU A 196 -16.88 16.37 -8.99
CA LEU A 196 -16.26 17.58 -8.46
C LEU A 196 -17.20 18.79 -8.46
N ARG A 197 -18.42 18.64 -8.97
CA ARG A 197 -19.44 19.70 -9.09
C ARG A 197 -18.93 20.94 -9.84
N VAL A 198 -18.17 20.72 -10.90
CA VAL A 198 -17.66 21.76 -11.81
C VAL A 198 -18.23 21.55 -13.22
N HIS A 199 -18.42 22.63 -13.95
CA HIS A 199 -19.15 22.60 -15.23
C HIS A 199 -18.24 22.85 -16.44
N SER A 200 -16.99 23.23 -16.23
CA SER A 200 -16.04 23.53 -17.31
C SER A 200 -14.61 23.12 -16.96
N ALA A 201 -13.77 23.00 -18.00
CA ALA A 201 -12.34 22.77 -17.85
C ALA A 201 -11.65 23.92 -17.10
N VAL A 202 -12.13 25.16 -17.27
CA VAL A 202 -11.59 26.33 -16.57
C VAL A 202 -11.88 26.26 -15.08
N GLU A 203 -13.08 25.83 -14.70
CA GLU A 203 -13.43 25.60 -13.29
C GLU A 203 -12.62 24.46 -12.67
N LEU A 204 -12.35 23.40 -13.46
CA LEU A 204 -11.50 22.29 -13.06
C LEU A 204 -10.08 22.75 -12.76
N LEU A 205 -9.49 23.60 -13.64
CA LEU A 205 -8.17 24.19 -13.44
C LEU A 205 -8.12 25.12 -12.21
N ARG A 206 -9.15 25.95 -12.02
CA ARG A 206 -9.26 26.83 -10.82
C ARG A 206 -9.37 26.01 -9.53
N LEU A 207 -10.08 24.89 -9.58
CA LEU A 207 -10.17 23.97 -8.45
C LEU A 207 -8.79 23.40 -8.14
N ALA A 208 -8.08 22.90 -9.16
CA ALA A 208 -6.74 22.32 -9.02
C ALA A 208 -5.73 23.35 -8.47
N ALA A 209 -5.75 24.58 -8.95
CA ALA A 209 -4.88 25.66 -8.48
C ALA A 209 -5.17 26.02 -7.00
N ARG A 210 -6.45 26.14 -6.60
CA ARG A 210 -6.85 26.44 -5.22
C ARG A 210 -6.39 25.38 -4.21
N HIS A 211 -6.25 24.13 -4.67
CA HIS A 211 -5.82 23.02 -3.83
C HIS A 211 -4.33 22.65 -4.02
N GLY A 212 -3.54 23.52 -4.67
CA GLY A 212 -2.09 23.31 -4.86
C GLY A 212 -1.72 22.10 -5.70
N LEU A 213 -2.64 21.66 -6.57
CA LEU A 213 -2.45 20.48 -7.44
C LEU A 213 -1.75 20.80 -8.75
N ILE A 214 -1.56 22.09 -9.05
CA ILE A 214 -0.76 22.65 -10.13
C ILE A 214 -0.04 23.88 -9.60
N GLU A 215 1.24 24.02 -9.96
CA GLU A 215 1.99 25.24 -9.75
C GLU A 215 1.51 26.30 -10.75
N SER A 216 1.31 27.53 -10.30
CA SER A 216 0.91 28.69 -11.09
C SER A 216 2.07 29.23 -11.92
#